data_77999f3f031dd08e4535bad9f8f3b8a4
#
_entry.id   77999f3f031dd08e4535bad9f8f3b8a4
#
_cell.length_a   1.000
_cell.length_b   1.000
_cell.length_c   1.000
_cell.angle_alpha   90.00
_cell.angle_beta   90.00
_cell.angle_gamma   90.00
#
_symmetry.space_group_name_H-M   'P 1'
#
loop_
_entity.id
_entity.type
_entity.pdbx_description
1 polymer ?
#
loop_
_entity_poly.entity_id
_entity_poly.type
_entity_poly.pdbx_seq_one_letter_code
_entity_poly.pdbx_strand_id
1 'polypeptide(L)'
;HYRSGHFYFTIRDEESSVKAVMFRSNAQRLRFMPEDGMRVIAAASASLYERDGAFQLYVTDLQPDGAGAKALALEQLKKKLTAMGVFDSSAKRPLPAMPQKIGVITSDTGAALQDGKNVIGRRYPIGPLLVYPALVQGENAANSVCRAIQAAERDSCDVLIVGRGGGAAEDLQAFN
;
A
#
# COMPACT_ATOMS: atom_id res chain seq x y z
N HIS A 1 -9.07 -11.98 18.28
CA HIS A 1 -8.56 -12.87 17.20
C HIS A 1 -8.79 -14.33 17.59
N TYR A 2 -9.82 -14.94 17.02
CA TYR A 2 -9.94 -16.40 17.08
C TYR A 2 -9.15 -17.01 15.91
N ARG A 3 -8.68 -18.27 16.08
CA ARG A 3 -7.97 -19.06 15.04
C ARG A 3 -8.71 -19.13 13.68
N SER A 4 -10.02 -18.82 13.66
CA SER A 4 -10.87 -18.80 12.48
C SER A 4 -10.63 -17.61 11.52
N GLY A 5 -9.91 -16.57 11.96
CA GLY A 5 -9.71 -15.32 11.19
C GLY A 5 -10.92 -14.39 11.13
N HIS A 6 -12.01 -14.70 11.85
CA HIS A 6 -13.12 -13.79 12.06
C HIS A 6 -12.77 -12.78 13.16
N PHE A 7 -13.27 -11.55 13.05
CA PHE A 7 -13.19 -10.56 14.11
C PHE A 7 -14.51 -10.54 14.89
N TYR A 8 -14.40 -10.70 16.20
CA TYR A 8 -15.51 -10.52 17.14
C TYR A 8 -15.14 -9.35 18.03
N PHE A 9 -16.00 -8.34 18.06
CA PHE A 9 -15.76 -7.10 18.81
C PHE A 9 -17.06 -6.45 19.20
N THR A 10 -16.97 -5.41 20.02
CA THR A 10 -18.13 -4.61 20.45
C THR A 10 -17.94 -3.20 19.92
N ILE A 11 -18.93 -2.70 19.18
CA ILE A 11 -19.01 -1.30 18.82
C ILE A 11 -19.84 -0.62 19.91
N ARG A 12 -19.35 0.52 20.38
CA ARG A 12 -20.05 1.33 21.40
C ARG A 12 -19.99 2.80 21.03
N ASP A 13 -21.03 3.52 21.40
CA ASP A 13 -21.05 4.96 21.50
C ASP A 13 -21.08 5.40 22.99
N GLU A 14 -21.51 6.62 23.26
CA GLU A 14 -21.56 7.15 24.63
C GLU A 14 -22.65 6.49 25.49
N GLU A 15 -23.72 5.97 24.88
CA GLU A 15 -24.91 5.48 25.59
C GLU A 15 -25.16 3.97 25.37
N SER A 16 -24.64 3.41 24.28
CA SER A 16 -25.04 2.07 23.85
C SER A 16 -23.84 1.23 23.40
N SER A 17 -24.04 -0.10 23.41
CA SER A 17 -23.07 -1.03 22.87
C SER A 17 -23.75 -2.17 22.12
N VAL A 18 -23.13 -2.64 21.03
CA VAL A 18 -23.64 -3.72 20.21
C VAL A 18 -22.52 -4.68 19.83
N LYS A 19 -22.80 -5.99 19.91
CA LYS A 19 -21.88 -7.02 19.42
C LYS A 19 -21.79 -6.97 17.91
N ALA A 20 -20.58 -7.12 17.40
CA ALA A 20 -20.27 -7.07 15.98
C ALA A 20 -19.39 -8.24 15.56
N VAL A 21 -19.65 -8.75 14.38
CA VAL A 21 -18.87 -9.82 13.74
C VAL A 21 -18.47 -9.38 12.35
N MET A 22 -17.19 -9.48 12.03
CA MET A 22 -16.69 -9.36 10.67
C MET A 22 -16.11 -10.70 10.23
N PHE A 23 -16.65 -11.25 9.16
CA PHE A 23 -16.16 -12.52 8.62
C PHE A 23 -14.80 -12.38 7.97
N ARG A 24 -14.05 -13.48 7.95
CA ARG A 24 -12.66 -13.54 7.42
C ARG A 24 -12.51 -12.91 6.04
N SER A 25 -13.46 -13.15 5.12
CA SER A 25 -13.44 -12.61 3.77
C SER A 25 -13.40 -11.06 3.74
N ASN A 26 -14.12 -10.42 4.66
CA ASN A 26 -14.14 -8.97 4.81
C ASN A 26 -12.94 -8.48 5.63
N ALA A 27 -12.60 -9.19 6.71
CA ALA A 27 -11.46 -8.85 7.55
C ALA A 27 -10.12 -8.84 6.78
N GLN A 28 -9.95 -9.73 5.81
CA GLN A 28 -8.75 -9.76 4.96
C GLN A 28 -8.64 -8.57 3.98
N ARG A 29 -9.73 -7.86 3.75
CA ARG A 29 -9.75 -6.67 2.87
C ARG A 29 -9.42 -5.37 3.62
N LEU A 30 -9.40 -5.41 4.95
CA LEU A 30 -9.08 -4.23 5.75
C LEU A 30 -7.64 -3.80 5.49
N ARG A 31 -7.48 -2.50 5.29
CA ARG A 31 -6.16 -1.85 5.10
C ARG A 31 -5.49 -1.46 6.41
N PHE A 32 -6.11 -1.74 7.54
CA PHE A 32 -5.60 -1.47 8.89
C PHE A 32 -6.05 -2.55 9.84
N MET A 33 -5.38 -2.67 10.98
CA MET A 33 -5.78 -3.56 12.07
C MET A 33 -6.58 -2.77 13.09
N PRO A 34 -7.86 -3.13 13.34
CA PRO A 34 -8.64 -2.50 14.40
C PRO A 34 -8.04 -2.79 15.78
N GLU A 35 -7.95 -1.78 16.61
CA GLU A 35 -7.47 -1.85 18.00
C GLU A 35 -8.55 -1.36 18.96
N ASP A 36 -8.48 -1.80 20.23
CA ASP A 36 -9.44 -1.40 21.25
C ASP A 36 -9.37 0.13 21.49
N GLY A 37 -10.54 0.76 21.59
CA GLY A 37 -10.67 2.20 21.77
C GLY A 37 -10.60 3.03 20.49
N MET A 38 -10.40 2.41 19.34
CA MET A 38 -10.36 3.12 18.05
C MET A 38 -11.77 3.57 17.64
N ARG A 39 -11.89 4.83 17.19
CA ARG A 39 -13.12 5.33 16.56
C ARG A 39 -13.17 4.85 15.12
N VAL A 40 -14.30 4.27 14.74
CA VAL A 40 -14.48 3.68 13.41
C VAL A 40 -15.86 4.02 12.83
N ILE A 41 -15.90 4.09 11.51
CA ILE A 41 -17.15 4.07 10.73
C ILE A 41 -17.31 2.65 10.20
N ALA A 42 -18.42 1.99 10.55
CA ALA A 42 -18.70 0.63 10.16
C ALA A 42 -19.86 0.57 9.16
N ALA A 43 -19.65 -0.09 8.03
CA ALA A 43 -20.73 -0.54 7.18
C ALA A 43 -21.18 -1.92 7.67
N ALA A 44 -22.43 -2.05 8.10
CA ALA A 44 -22.93 -3.28 8.69
C ALA A 44 -24.41 -3.49 8.40
N SER A 45 -24.84 -4.75 8.46
CA SER A 45 -26.24 -5.15 8.54
C SER A 45 -26.58 -5.62 9.94
N ALA A 46 -27.76 -5.23 10.44
CA ALA A 46 -28.28 -5.68 11.72
C ALA A 46 -29.02 -6.99 11.56
N SER A 47 -28.80 -7.95 12.45
CA SER A 47 -29.48 -9.23 12.46
C SER A 47 -29.60 -9.79 13.87
N LEU A 48 -30.51 -10.75 14.02
CA LEU A 48 -30.63 -11.55 15.23
C LEU A 48 -29.84 -12.85 15.03
N TYR A 49 -28.99 -13.17 16.00
CA TYR A 49 -28.31 -14.45 16.01
C TYR A 49 -29.27 -15.54 16.53
N GLU A 50 -29.69 -16.43 15.64
CA GLU A 50 -30.82 -17.38 15.89
C GLU A 50 -30.62 -18.28 17.13
N ARG A 51 -29.37 -18.63 17.48
CA ARG A 51 -29.10 -19.53 18.61
C ARG A 51 -29.38 -18.91 19.97
N ASP A 52 -29.08 -17.61 20.11
CA ASP A 52 -29.14 -16.91 21.41
C ASP A 52 -30.17 -15.78 21.40
N GLY A 53 -30.83 -15.52 20.26
CA GLY A 53 -31.76 -14.39 20.09
C GLY A 53 -31.08 -13.03 20.26
N ALA A 54 -29.74 -13.00 20.21
CA ALA A 54 -28.97 -11.78 20.46
C ALA A 54 -28.90 -10.90 19.22
N PHE A 55 -29.14 -9.60 19.40
CA PHE A 55 -28.93 -8.61 18.36
C PHE A 55 -27.44 -8.41 18.12
N GLN A 56 -27.03 -8.49 16.85
CA GLN A 56 -25.63 -8.26 16.48
C GLN A 56 -25.50 -7.62 15.10
N LEU A 57 -24.36 -6.98 14.86
CA LEU A 57 -24.00 -6.40 13.57
C LEU A 57 -23.08 -7.35 12.79
N TYR A 58 -23.42 -7.57 11.52
CA TYR A 58 -22.53 -8.21 10.55
C TYR A 58 -21.82 -7.12 9.77
N VAL A 59 -20.55 -6.88 10.11
CA VAL A 59 -19.76 -5.80 9.54
C VAL A 59 -19.14 -6.26 8.24
N THR A 60 -19.36 -5.48 7.17
CA THR A 60 -18.84 -5.74 5.83
C THR A 60 -17.63 -4.87 5.52
N ASP A 61 -17.56 -3.66 6.08
CA ASP A 61 -16.43 -2.75 5.94
C ASP A 61 -16.21 -1.95 7.22
N LEU A 62 -14.97 -1.56 7.47
CA LEU A 62 -14.55 -0.75 8.60
C LEU A 62 -13.57 0.30 8.11
N GLN A 63 -13.80 1.54 8.53
CA GLN A 63 -12.90 2.65 8.25
C GLN A 63 -12.62 3.41 9.55
N PRO A 64 -11.36 3.76 9.85
CA PRO A 64 -11.08 4.60 11.00
C PRO A 64 -11.75 5.98 10.83
N ASP A 65 -12.37 6.48 11.90
CA ASP A 65 -13.00 7.80 11.91
C ASP A 65 -11.97 8.89 12.22
N GLY A 66 -11.91 9.90 11.34
CA GLY A 66 -11.13 11.10 11.54
C GLY A 66 -9.82 11.23 10.73
N ALA A 67 -9.20 12.41 10.80
CA ALA A 67 -7.97 12.76 10.06
C ALA A 67 -6.75 11.90 10.42
N GLY A 68 -6.78 11.20 11.56
CA GLY A 68 -5.72 10.29 12.01
C GLY A 68 -5.72 8.92 11.33
N ALA A 69 -6.77 8.55 10.61
CA ALA A 69 -6.95 7.23 10.04
C ALA A 69 -5.83 6.84 9.07
N LYS A 70 -5.47 7.74 8.17
CA LYS A 70 -4.38 7.54 7.21
C LYS A 70 -3.02 7.47 7.92
N ALA A 71 -2.81 8.30 8.91
CA ALA A 71 -1.57 8.31 9.71
C ALA A 71 -1.41 7.01 10.49
N LEU A 72 -2.47 6.51 11.11
CA LEU A 72 -2.45 5.24 11.85
C LEU A 72 -2.17 4.04 10.93
N ALA A 73 -2.85 3.97 9.78
CA ALA A 73 -2.62 2.92 8.80
C ALA A 73 -1.16 2.91 8.30
N LEU A 74 -0.59 4.11 8.07
CA LEU A 74 0.82 4.27 7.70
C LEU A 74 1.76 3.80 8.81
N GLU A 75 1.48 4.14 10.08
CA GLU A 75 2.28 3.68 11.22
C GLU A 75 2.23 2.16 11.39
N GLN A 76 1.06 1.55 11.27
CA GLN A 76 0.90 0.11 11.33
C GLN A 76 1.67 -0.58 10.19
N LEU A 77 1.58 -0.02 8.97
CA LEU A 77 2.34 -0.53 7.82
C LEU A 77 3.84 -0.41 8.06
N LYS A 78 4.34 0.72 8.57
CA LYS A 78 5.75 0.89 8.93
C LYS A 78 6.21 -0.14 9.95
N LYS A 79 5.45 -0.35 11.04
CA LYS A 79 5.76 -1.38 12.05
C LYS A 79 5.84 -2.77 11.44
N LYS A 80 4.88 -3.11 10.57
CA LYS A 80 4.86 -4.40 9.86
C LYS A 80 6.09 -4.58 8.97
N LEU A 81 6.43 -3.59 8.15
CA LEU A 81 7.59 -3.64 7.26
C LEU A 81 8.91 -3.67 8.02
N THR A 82 9.01 -2.96 9.15
CA THR A 82 10.17 -3.04 10.05
C THR A 82 10.33 -4.45 10.63
N ALA A 83 9.24 -5.06 11.11
CA ALA A 83 9.29 -6.42 11.64
C ALA A 83 9.67 -7.47 10.57
N MET A 84 9.41 -7.18 9.28
CA MET A 84 9.84 -8.01 8.16
C MET A 84 11.29 -7.76 7.72
N GLY A 85 12.01 -6.82 8.37
CA GLY A 85 13.40 -6.47 8.03
C GLY A 85 13.58 -5.71 6.72
N VAL A 86 12.48 -5.20 6.11
CA VAL A 86 12.56 -4.51 4.80
C VAL A 86 13.41 -3.25 4.85
N PHE A 87 13.48 -2.60 6.02
CA PHE A 87 14.26 -1.38 6.22
C PHE A 87 15.69 -1.62 6.68
N ASP A 88 16.08 -2.86 6.93
CA ASP A 88 17.41 -3.17 7.39
C ASP A 88 18.47 -2.80 6.35
N SER A 89 19.56 -2.22 6.82
CA SER A 89 20.66 -1.82 5.94
C SER A 89 21.30 -3.02 5.22
N SER A 90 21.25 -4.20 5.84
CA SER A 90 21.74 -5.45 5.26
C SER A 90 20.92 -5.93 4.06
N ALA A 91 19.64 -5.54 3.97
CA ALA A 91 18.78 -5.85 2.83
C ALA A 91 19.05 -4.94 1.60
N LYS A 92 19.76 -3.83 1.81
CA LYS A 92 20.05 -2.86 0.75
C LYS A 92 21.32 -3.23 0.00
N ARG A 93 21.23 -3.29 -1.31
CA ARG A 93 22.40 -3.51 -2.18
C ARG A 93 23.09 -2.15 -2.47
N PRO A 94 24.43 -2.10 -2.47
CA PRO A 94 25.13 -0.91 -2.92
C PRO A 94 24.86 -0.68 -4.41
N LEU A 95 24.86 0.58 -4.83
CA LEU A 95 24.77 0.90 -6.24
C LEU A 95 26.07 0.45 -6.96
N PRO A 96 25.97 -0.18 -8.15
CA PRO A 96 27.14 -0.53 -8.92
C PRO A 96 27.87 0.72 -9.40
N ALA A 97 29.18 0.68 -9.39
CA ALA A 97 30.00 1.81 -9.86
C ALA A 97 29.81 2.09 -11.37
N MET A 98 29.58 1.03 -12.15
CA MET A 98 29.40 1.07 -13.61
C MET A 98 28.21 0.21 -14.02
N PRO A 99 26.96 0.70 -13.92
CA PRO A 99 25.79 -0.06 -14.34
C PRO A 99 25.78 -0.25 -15.85
N GLN A 100 25.60 -1.48 -16.32
CA GLN A 100 25.51 -1.79 -17.76
C GLN A 100 24.11 -1.52 -18.32
N LYS A 101 23.08 -1.70 -17.50
CA LYS A 101 21.69 -1.48 -17.88
C LYS A 101 20.97 -0.68 -16.81
N ILE A 102 20.39 0.45 -17.20
CA ILE A 102 19.58 1.31 -16.32
C ILE A 102 18.13 1.20 -16.76
N GLY A 103 17.25 0.77 -15.86
CA GLY A 103 15.80 0.77 -16.06
C GLY A 103 15.16 2.02 -15.49
N VAL A 104 14.22 2.62 -16.21
CA VAL A 104 13.40 3.74 -15.73
C VAL A 104 11.94 3.34 -15.77
N ILE A 105 11.31 3.37 -14.60
CA ILE A 105 9.89 3.05 -14.42
C ILE A 105 9.15 4.34 -14.11
N THR A 106 8.39 4.82 -15.06
CA THR A 106 7.61 6.06 -14.98
C THR A 106 6.52 6.07 -16.05
N SER A 107 5.72 7.13 -16.13
CA SER A 107 4.77 7.31 -17.26
C SER A 107 5.52 7.52 -18.58
N ASP A 108 5.01 6.97 -19.66
CA ASP A 108 5.63 7.02 -20.99
C ASP A 108 5.64 8.44 -21.62
N THR A 109 4.69 9.28 -21.22
CA THR A 109 4.52 10.66 -21.74
C THR A 109 4.93 11.75 -20.75
N GLY A 110 5.44 11.39 -19.57
CA GLY A 110 5.73 12.33 -18.48
C GLY A 110 6.99 13.15 -18.68
N ALA A 111 7.00 14.39 -18.20
CA ALA A 111 8.19 15.25 -18.14
C ALA A 111 9.36 14.56 -17.42
N ALA A 112 9.07 13.79 -16.37
CA ALA A 112 10.06 13.03 -15.61
C ALA A 112 10.87 12.05 -16.48
N LEU A 113 10.25 11.43 -17.48
CA LEU A 113 10.96 10.56 -18.42
C LEU A 113 11.94 11.35 -19.29
N GLN A 114 11.52 12.50 -19.81
CA GLN A 114 12.37 13.35 -20.64
C GLN A 114 13.54 13.92 -19.84
N ASP A 115 13.26 14.38 -18.63
CA ASP A 115 14.31 14.86 -17.72
C ASP A 115 15.31 13.75 -17.39
N GLY A 116 14.82 12.56 -17.06
CA GLY A 116 15.64 11.38 -16.83
C GLY A 116 16.53 11.03 -18.01
N LYS A 117 15.97 10.97 -19.24
CA LYS A 117 16.74 10.75 -20.48
C LYS A 117 17.80 11.80 -20.72
N ASN A 118 17.46 13.08 -20.53
CA ASN A 118 18.38 14.19 -20.73
C ASN A 118 19.54 14.18 -19.73
N VAL A 119 19.24 13.94 -18.45
CA VAL A 119 20.27 13.91 -17.40
C VAL A 119 21.17 12.71 -17.54
N ILE A 120 20.60 11.50 -17.72
CA ILE A 120 21.37 10.26 -17.86
C ILE A 120 22.19 10.31 -19.14
N GLY A 121 21.61 10.71 -20.27
CA GLY A 121 22.32 10.79 -21.53
C GLY A 121 23.52 11.75 -21.51
N ARG A 122 23.46 12.81 -20.73
CA ARG A 122 24.60 13.74 -20.54
C ARG A 122 25.66 13.24 -19.55
N ARG A 123 25.20 12.55 -18.49
CA ARG A 123 26.09 12.17 -17.37
C ARG A 123 26.64 10.77 -17.49
N TYR A 124 25.92 9.87 -18.16
CA TYR A 124 26.27 8.47 -18.31
C TYR A 124 25.80 7.90 -19.65
N PRO A 125 26.43 8.26 -20.76
CA PRO A 125 26.03 7.85 -22.12
C PRO A 125 26.50 6.43 -22.50
N ILE A 126 27.03 5.64 -21.57
CA ILE A 126 27.75 4.40 -21.87
C ILE A 126 26.80 3.19 -22.01
N GLY A 127 25.67 3.18 -21.32
CA GLY A 127 24.76 2.03 -21.28
C GLY A 127 23.38 2.32 -21.85
N PRO A 128 22.60 1.27 -22.23
CA PRO A 128 21.23 1.41 -22.66
C PRO A 128 20.35 1.85 -21.50
N LEU A 129 19.44 2.80 -21.78
CA LEU A 129 18.37 3.20 -20.90
C LEU A 129 17.10 2.49 -21.33
N LEU A 130 16.63 1.55 -20.51
CA LEU A 130 15.41 0.80 -20.74
C LEU A 130 14.25 1.48 -20.06
N VAL A 131 13.17 1.76 -20.79
CA VAL A 131 11.99 2.41 -20.24
C VAL A 131 10.89 1.38 -20.04
N TYR A 132 10.35 1.31 -18.84
CA TYR A 132 9.24 0.47 -18.45
C TYR A 132 8.05 1.36 -18.13
N PRO A 133 7.11 1.57 -19.07
CA PRO A 133 5.95 2.40 -18.86
C PRO A 133 5.08 1.88 -17.71
N ALA A 134 4.71 2.76 -16.80
CA ALA A 134 3.84 2.43 -15.70
C ALA A 134 2.87 3.58 -15.37
N LEU A 135 1.68 3.22 -14.90
CA LEU A 135 0.80 4.20 -14.26
C LEU A 135 1.45 4.60 -12.93
N VAL A 136 1.68 5.88 -12.74
CA VAL A 136 2.35 6.42 -11.54
C VAL A 136 1.40 7.23 -10.65
N GLN A 137 0.11 7.21 -10.96
CA GLN A 137 -0.97 7.84 -10.19
C GLN A 137 -2.29 7.06 -10.36
N GLY A 138 -3.24 7.27 -9.43
CA GLY A 138 -4.52 6.55 -9.41
C GLY A 138 -4.45 5.18 -8.73
N GLU A 139 -5.60 4.54 -8.56
CA GLU A 139 -5.75 3.31 -7.78
C GLU A 139 -4.91 2.12 -8.29
N ASN A 140 -4.69 2.05 -9.59
CA ASN A 140 -3.93 0.96 -10.21
C ASN A 140 -2.42 1.22 -10.30
N ALA A 141 -1.93 2.36 -9.83
CA ALA A 141 -0.54 2.76 -9.98
C ALA A 141 0.42 1.79 -9.26
N ALA A 142 0.14 1.42 -8.02
CA ALA A 142 0.97 0.48 -7.27
C ALA A 142 1.15 -0.86 -8.01
N ASN A 143 0.05 -1.44 -8.52
CA ASN A 143 0.09 -2.70 -9.28
C ASN A 143 0.85 -2.55 -10.61
N SER A 144 0.72 -1.40 -11.27
CA SER A 144 1.40 -1.10 -12.52
C SER A 144 2.91 -0.99 -12.29
N VAL A 145 3.33 -0.25 -11.27
CA VAL A 145 4.74 -0.12 -10.87
C VAL A 145 5.34 -1.47 -10.49
N CYS A 146 4.64 -2.30 -9.69
CA CYS A 146 5.12 -3.63 -9.34
C CYS A 146 5.37 -4.51 -10.57
N ARG A 147 4.46 -4.52 -11.54
CA ARG A 147 4.64 -5.28 -12.79
C ARG A 147 5.83 -4.76 -13.61
N ALA A 148 6.02 -3.45 -13.66
CA ALA A 148 7.16 -2.85 -14.36
C ALA A 148 8.50 -3.20 -13.69
N ILE A 149 8.56 -3.24 -12.34
CA ILE A 149 9.72 -3.69 -11.58
C ILE A 149 10.04 -5.15 -11.94
N GLN A 150 9.04 -6.03 -11.93
CA GLN A 150 9.22 -7.44 -12.30
C GLN A 150 9.68 -7.63 -13.74
N ALA A 151 9.24 -6.78 -14.67
CA ALA A 151 9.72 -6.80 -16.05
C ALA A 151 11.20 -6.40 -16.13
N ALA A 152 11.57 -5.31 -15.47
CA ALA A 152 12.94 -4.82 -15.41
C ALA A 152 13.90 -5.84 -14.73
N GLU A 153 13.41 -6.58 -13.74
CA GLU A 153 14.17 -7.65 -13.09
C GLU A 153 14.45 -8.81 -14.06
N ARG A 154 13.46 -9.23 -14.87
CA ARG A 154 13.66 -10.25 -15.92
C ARG A 154 14.68 -9.83 -16.97
N ASP A 155 14.73 -8.53 -17.30
CA ASP A 155 15.71 -7.98 -18.23
C ASP A 155 17.09 -7.76 -17.60
N SER A 156 17.25 -8.11 -16.31
CA SER A 156 18.51 -7.99 -15.56
C SER A 156 19.08 -6.58 -15.57
N CYS A 157 18.24 -5.58 -15.25
CA CYS A 157 18.69 -4.21 -15.02
C CYS A 157 19.54 -4.14 -13.74
N ASP A 158 20.69 -3.48 -13.84
CA ASP A 158 21.61 -3.28 -12.70
C ASP A 158 21.10 -2.23 -11.72
N VAL A 159 20.42 -1.20 -12.25
CA VAL A 159 19.83 -0.09 -11.50
C VAL A 159 18.43 0.19 -12.01
N LEU A 160 17.50 0.41 -11.10
CA LEU A 160 16.15 0.85 -11.41
C LEU A 160 15.90 2.24 -10.83
N ILE A 161 15.42 3.14 -11.65
CA ILE A 161 14.90 4.44 -11.25
C ILE A 161 13.39 4.36 -11.32
N VAL A 162 12.74 4.37 -10.16
CA VAL A 162 11.28 4.32 -10.04
C VAL A 162 10.81 5.67 -9.55
N GLY A 163 10.02 6.35 -10.35
CA GLY A 163 9.62 7.69 -9.98
C GLY A 163 8.48 8.25 -10.81
N ARG A 164 7.96 9.38 -10.32
CA ARG A 164 6.98 10.21 -11.05
C ARG A 164 7.45 11.67 -11.04
N GLY A 165 6.84 12.47 -11.89
CA GLY A 165 6.99 13.93 -11.86
C GLY A 165 6.36 14.57 -10.63
N GLY A 166 6.51 15.87 -10.47
CA GLY A 166 5.87 16.65 -9.40
C GLY A 166 4.35 16.47 -9.38
N GLY A 167 3.72 16.73 -8.24
CA GLY A 167 2.28 16.63 -8.02
C GLY A 167 1.90 16.82 -6.55
N ALA A 168 0.60 16.80 -6.28
CA ALA A 168 0.08 16.90 -4.92
C ALA A 168 0.41 15.66 -4.07
N ALA A 169 0.31 15.79 -2.75
CA ALA A 169 0.61 14.69 -1.82
C ALA A 169 -0.28 13.46 -2.05
N GLU A 170 -1.52 13.67 -2.48
CA GLU A 170 -2.47 12.61 -2.80
C GLU A 170 -1.98 11.74 -3.96
N ASP A 171 -1.32 12.34 -4.92
CA ASP A 171 -0.77 11.64 -6.09
C ASP A 171 0.46 10.78 -5.75
N LEU A 172 1.09 11.02 -4.61
CA LEU A 172 2.26 10.25 -4.16
C LEU A 172 1.90 8.94 -3.43
N GLN A 173 0.61 8.69 -3.18
CA GLN A 173 0.15 7.51 -2.43
C GLN A 173 0.56 6.18 -3.08
N ALA A 174 0.80 6.15 -4.38
CA ALA A 174 1.25 4.95 -5.09
C ALA A 174 2.69 4.51 -4.70
N PHE A 175 3.46 5.41 -4.07
CA PHE A 175 4.86 5.20 -3.66
C PHE A 175 5.02 5.15 -2.13
N ASN A 176 3.91 5.12 -1.39
CA ASN A 176 3.87 5.05 0.08
C ASN A 176 3.59 3.62 0.56
#